data_aa83bc52393fef2b992d3f380cb62945
#
_entry.id   aa83bc52393fef2b992d3f380cb62945
#
_cell.length_a   1.000
_cell.length_b   1.000
_cell.length_c   1.000
_cell.angle_alpha   90.00
_cell.angle_beta   90.00
_cell.angle_gamma   90.00
#
_symmetry.space_group_name_H-M   'P 1'
#
loop_
_entity.id
_entity.type
_entity.pdbx_description
1 polymer ?
#
loop_
_entity_poly.entity_id
_entity_poly.type
_entity_poly.pdbx_seq_one_letter_code
_entity_poly.pdbx_strand_id
1 'polypeptide(L)'
;MTLFPRFATRRSPLASLALAVTLAVSLTACSDDGGGSSSDGEAAENENSENENSENQNSAEGDFPVTISSDAGEFTLQEPPERIVSLSPSATEILFAIGAGEQVVAVDEQSTYPEEAPVTDLSGFEPNVEAVTGYEPDLVVISNDANDLVASLTELDIPVLVNPAPADIESGYAGMAELGIATGHVDETAEEISRIRSEVESALEEGPQEPVRVYHEIDDTFYSASSNGFIGSVYAELGATNIADEADTDGTGFPQLTEEAVIEADPELIVITDQVGYTPQDVAQRPGWDEVTAVQEDNVVTVDADLASRWGPRLPQFVSTAAEAMSQAAGVPAG
;
A
#
# COMPACT_ATOMS: atom_id res chain seq x y z
N MET A 1 -52.25 -6.48 -4.73
CA MET A 1 -52.81 -6.40 -3.37
C MET A 1 -52.02 -7.38 -2.50
N THR A 2 -50.89 -6.95 -2.00
CA THR A 2 -50.05 -7.74 -1.09
C THR A 2 -49.24 -6.74 -0.22
N LEU A 3 -49.42 -6.88 1.09
CA LEU A 3 -48.95 -5.97 2.15
C LEU A 3 -47.45 -6.09 2.36
N PHE A 4 -46.78 -4.93 2.53
CA PHE A 4 -45.43 -4.82 3.13
C PHE A 4 -45.55 -4.55 4.64
N PRO A 5 -44.73 -5.19 5.50
CA PRO A 5 -44.68 -4.82 6.91
C PRO A 5 -43.74 -3.63 7.14
N ARG A 6 -44.24 -2.66 7.90
CA ARG A 6 -43.48 -1.50 8.41
C ARG A 6 -42.58 -1.93 9.55
N PHE A 7 -41.27 -1.69 9.43
CA PHE A 7 -40.33 -1.78 10.55
C PHE A 7 -40.30 -0.46 11.32
N ALA A 8 -40.56 -0.55 12.63
CA ALA A 8 -40.56 0.56 13.57
C ALA A 8 -39.13 0.85 14.05
N THR A 9 -38.70 2.11 13.93
CA THR A 9 -37.46 2.65 14.47
C THR A 9 -37.53 2.75 16.00
N ARG A 10 -36.68 2.02 16.72
CA ARG A 10 -36.41 2.22 18.14
C ARG A 10 -35.26 3.24 18.30
N ARG A 11 -35.57 4.38 18.86
CA ARG A 11 -34.59 5.34 19.37
C ARG A 11 -34.17 4.94 20.77
N SER A 12 -32.86 4.78 21.04
CA SER A 12 -32.27 4.67 22.38
C SER A 12 -31.62 6.00 22.77
N PRO A 13 -31.74 6.43 24.05
CA PRO A 13 -31.23 7.70 24.50
C PRO A 13 -29.73 7.64 24.85
N LEU A 14 -29.01 8.71 24.48
CA LEU A 14 -27.66 9.04 24.85
C LEU A 14 -27.56 9.29 26.39
N ALA A 15 -26.65 8.57 27.03
CA ALA A 15 -26.18 8.88 28.38
C ALA A 15 -24.81 9.56 28.27
N SER A 16 -24.74 10.84 28.58
CA SER A 16 -23.52 11.61 28.69
C SER A 16 -22.84 11.29 30.03
N LEU A 17 -21.59 10.84 30.00
CA LEU A 17 -20.75 10.71 31.19
C LEU A 17 -19.59 11.71 31.06
N ALA A 18 -19.63 12.75 31.87
CA ALA A 18 -18.56 13.72 32.02
C ALA A 18 -17.53 13.17 33.03
N LEU A 19 -16.26 13.03 32.60
CA LEU A 19 -15.14 12.68 33.48
C LEU A 19 -14.23 13.91 33.62
N ALA A 20 -14.20 14.47 34.83
CA ALA A 20 -13.31 15.54 35.22
C ALA A 20 -11.95 14.95 35.62
N VAL A 21 -10.86 15.39 34.96
CA VAL A 21 -9.49 15.07 35.33
C VAL A 21 -8.90 16.29 36.05
N THR A 22 -8.60 16.12 37.33
CA THR A 22 -7.87 17.10 38.16
C THR A 22 -6.38 16.92 38.01
N LEU A 23 -5.72 18.01 37.61
CA LEU A 23 -4.26 18.14 37.52
C LEU A 23 -3.69 18.43 38.91
N ALA A 24 -2.78 17.60 39.42
CA ALA A 24 -1.96 17.90 40.59
C ALA A 24 -0.52 18.13 40.14
N VAL A 25 -0.06 19.37 40.27
CA VAL A 25 1.32 19.81 40.10
C VAL A 25 1.97 19.73 41.47
N SER A 26 3.07 18.98 41.62
CA SER A 26 3.97 19.07 42.78
C SER A 26 5.38 19.40 42.30
N LEU A 27 5.73 20.67 42.54
CA LEU A 27 7.10 21.17 42.56
C LEU A 27 7.75 20.80 43.90
N THR A 28 8.96 20.24 43.87
CA THR A 28 9.93 20.34 44.99
C THR A 28 11.30 20.70 44.43
N ALA A 29 11.71 21.92 44.76
CA ALA A 29 13.08 22.41 44.67
C ALA A 29 13.69 22.35 46.08
N CYS A 30 15.02 22.08 46.14
CA CYS A 30 15.99 22.56 47.13
C CYS A 30 17.34 21.92 46.75
N SER A 31 18.33 22.65 46.24
CA SER A 31 19.22 23.59 46.94
C SER A 31 20.22 22.86 47.84
N ASP A 32 21.42 22.79 47.32
CA ASP A 32 22.64 23.54 47.63
C ASP A 32 23.51 22.99 48.77
N ASP A 33 24.78 23.01 48.46
CA ASP A 33 25.96 23.44 49.17
C ASP A 33 26.97 22.38 49.64
N GLY A 34 28.22 22.59 49.16
CA GLY A 34 29.38 22.73 50.00
C GLY A 34 30.40 21.60 50.12
N GLY A 35 31.44 21.71 49.36
CA GLY A 35 32.75 21.83 49.96
C GLY A 35 33.59 20.61 50.33
N GLY A 36 34.71 20.46 49.64
CA GLY A 36 35.96 20.33 50.35
C GLY A 36 36.69 18.97 50.36
N SER A 37 37.68 18.89 49.53
CA SER A 37 39.10 18.59 49.85
C SER A 37 39.57 17.20 50.28
N SER A 38 40.45 16.69 49.42
CA SER A 38 41.79 16.06 49.65
C SER A 38 41.89 14.76 50.41
N SER A 39 42.54 13.88 49.83
CA SER A 39 43.85 13.25 49.97
C SER A 39 43.88 11.73 50.14
N ASP A 40 44.76 11.21 49.30
CA ASP A 40 45.74 10.13 49.56
C ASP A 40 45.29 8.72 49.90
N GLY A 41 45.74 7.83 49.03
CA GLY A 41 46.45 6.68 49.55
C GLY A 41 46.05 5.32 49.01
N GLU A 42 46.96 4.82 48.21
CA GLU A 42 47.37 3.42 48.09
C GLU A 42 46.60 2.38 47.30
N ALA A 43 47.44 1.79 46.51
CA ALA A 43 47.28 0.69 45.58
C ALA A 43 46.77 -0.62 46.23
N ALA A 44 45.97 -1.35 45.47
CA ALA A 44 46.03 -2.81 45.44
C ALA A 44 45.37 -3.36 44.14
N GLU A 45 46.21 -3.93 43.33
CA GLU A 45 46.09 -5.18 42.56
C GLU A 45 44.80 -5.46 41.79
N ASN A 46 44.91 -5.27 40.51
CA ASN A 46 44.74 -6.10 39.35
C ASN A 46 44.05 -7.46 39.56
N GLU A 47 42.81 -7.59 39.20
CA GLU A 47 42.27 -8.85 38.63
C GLU A 47 41.70 -8.58 37.25
N ASN A 48 42.38 -9.23 36.32
CA ASN A 48 42.13 -9.31 34.90
C ASN A 48 40.75 -9.94 34.68
N SER A 49 39.73 -9.15 34.37
CA SER A 49 38.52 -9.63 33.73
C SER A 49 38.73 -9.45 32.25
N GLU A 50 38.97 -10.57 31.61
CA GLU A 50 38.93 -10.71 30.15
C GLU A 50 37.62 -10.18 29.67
N ASN A 51 37.65 -8.99 29.08
CA ASN A 51 36.58 -8.42 28.31
C ASN A 51 36.56 -9.19 27.00
N GLU A 52 35.76 -10.26 26.96
CA GLU A 52 35.39 -10.87 25.69
C GLU A 52 34.73 -9.79 24.86
N ASN A 53 35.53 -9.28 23.94
CA ASN A 53 35.13 -8.41 22.88
C ASN A 53 34.14 -9.24 22.00
N SER A 54 32.87 -9.15 22.33
CA SER A 54 31.81 -9.63 21.44
C SER A 54 31.98 -8.82 20.18
N GLU A 55 32.63 -9.41 19.22
CA GLU A 55 32.61 -8.98 17.84
C GLU A 55 31.13 -8.84 17.47
N ASN A 56 30.71 -7.60 17.31
CA ASN A 56 29.43 -7.23 16.72
C ASN A 56 29.48 -7.72 15.27
N GLN A 57 29.17 -9.00 15.08
CA GLN A 57 28.87 -9.54 13.76
C GLN A 57 27.61 -8.83 13.33
N ASN A 58 27.75 -7.95 12.38
CA ASN A 58 26.69 -7.29 11.65
C ASN A 58 25.83 -8.39 11.01
N SER A 59 24.76 -8.81 11.69
CA SER A 59 23.83 -9.78 11.18
C SER A 59 22.95 -9.04 10.17
N ALA A 60 23.29 -9.15 8.90
CA ALA A 60 22.48 -8.70 7.77
C ALA A 60 21.29 -9.64 7.49
N GLU A 61 20.98 -10.55 8.41
CA GLU A 61 19.79 -11.39 8.41
C GLU A 61 18.85 -10.91 9.52
N GLY A 62 17.57 -10.69 9.21
CA GLY A 62 16.56 -10.31 10.20
C GLY A 62 16.61 -11.26 11.39
N ASP A 63 16.64 -10.71 12.61
CA ASP A 63 16.75 -11.49 13.86
C ASP A 63 15.47 -12.34 14.05
N PHE A 64 15.51 -13.61 13.68
CA PHE A 64 14.43 -14.57 14.01
C PHE A 64 14.60 -15.10 15.45
N PRO A 65 13.50 -15.42 16.18
CA PRO A 65 12.12 -15.44 15.69
C PRO A 65 11.50 -14.03 15.56
N VAL A 66 10.65 -13.85 14.55
CA VAL A 66 9.88 -12.62 14.34
C VAL A 66 8.40 -12.88 14.57
N THR A 67 7.71 -11.91 15.21
CA THR A 67 6.25 -11.95 15.37
C THR A 67 5.64 -10.91 14.44
N ILE A 68 4.73 -11.36 13.59
CA ILE A 68 4.00 -10.53 12.63
C ILE A 68 2.57 -10.35 13.13
N SER A 69 2.08 -9.11 13.08
CA SER A 69 0.71 -8.77 13.40
C SER A 69 0.06 -8.18 12.15
N SER A 70 -0.82 -8.92 11.52
CA SER A 70 -1.58 -8.50 10.33
C SER A 70 -3.08 -8.61 10.59
N ASP A 71 -3.89 -8.26 9.61
CA ASP A 71 -5.35 -8.41 9.68
C ASP A 71 -5.79 -9.88 9.85
N ALA A 72 -4.92 -10.84 9.51
CA ALA A 72 -5.12 -12.26 9.79
C ALA A 72 -4.95 -12.64 11.28
N GLY A 73 -4.42 -11.74 12.09
CA GLY A 73 -4.05 -11.99 13.49
C GLY A 73 -2.54 -11.98 13.69
N GLU A 74 -2.07 -12.58 14.76
CA GLU A 74 -0.65 -12.63 15.13
C GLU A 74 -0.10 -14.05 14.96
N PHE A 75 1.08 -14.15 14.33
CA PHE A 75 1.83 -15.40 14.23
C PHE A 75 3.33 -15.15 14.39
N THR A 76 4.08 -16.21 14.73
CA THR A 76 5.53 -16.13 14.91
C THR A 76 6.27 -17.07 13.96
N LEU A 77 7.15 -16.52 13.14
CA LEU A 77 8.08 -17.30 12.34
C LEU A 77 9.36 -17.55 13.17
N GLN A 78 9.76 -18.80 13.28
CA GLN A 78 10.95 -19.20 14.04
C GLN A 78 12.23 -19.02 13.22
N GLU A 79 12.14 -19.06 11.91
CA GLU A 79 13.19 -18.92 10.89
C GLU A 79 12.61 -18.30 9.63
N PRO A 80 13.42 -17.74 8.72
CA PRO A 80 12.94 -17.25 7.43
C PRO A 80 12.16 -18.31 6.68
N PRO A 81 11.01 -17.98 6.05
CA PRO A 81 10.28 -18.95 5.25
C PRO A 81 11.11 -19.40 4.03
N GLU A 82 11.06 -20.69 3.75
CA GLU A 82 11.72 -21.26 2.55
C GLU A 82 10.74 -21.50 1.40
N ARG A 83 9.41 -21.47 1.69
CA ARG A 83 8.36 -21.85 0.74
C ARG A 83 7.15 -20.91 0.82
N ILE A 84 7.26 -19.77 0.17
CA ILE A 84 6.22 -18.77 0.12
C ILE A 84 5.28 -19.05 -1.04
N VAL A 85 3.96 -19.06 -0.77
CA VAL A 85 2.92 -18.95 -1.79
C VAL A 85 2.36 -17.52 -1.75
N SER A 86 2.49 -16.77 -2.84
CA SER A 86 1.97 -15.40 -2.96
C SER A 86 0.72 -15.39 -3.83
N LEU A 87 -0.42 -15.01 -3.24
CA LEU A 87 -1.70 -14.83 -3.94
C LEU A 87 -2.04 -13.34 -4.09
N SER A 88 -1.02 -12.51 -4.28
CA SER A 88 -1.12 -11.08 -4.47
C SER A 88 -0.07 -10.61 -5.46
N PRO A 89 -0.47 -10.06 -6.63
CA PRO A 89 0.49 -9.55 -7.61
C PRO A 89 1.44 -8.47 -7.06
N SER A 90 0.90 -7.53 -6.24
CA SER A 90 1.72 -6.50 -5.60
C SER A 90 2.75 -7.10 -4.64
N ALA A 91 2.32 -8.04 -3.78
CA ALA A 91 3.24 -8.71 -2.86
C ALA A 91 4.28 -9.56 -3.62
N THR A 92 3.90 -10.21 -4.73
CA THR A 92 4.84 -10.95 -5.58
C THR A 92 5.93 -10.02 -6.11
N GLU A 93 5.57 -8.87 -6.68
CA GLU A 93 6.56 -7.90 -7.17
C GLU A 93 7.50 -7.41 -6.06
N ILE A 94 6.96 -7.15 -4.87
CA ILE A 94 7.74 -6.73 -3.71
C ILE A 94 8.71 -7.84 -3.27
N LEU A 95 8.24 -9.08 -3.11
CA LEU A 95 9.06 -10.22 -2.68
C LEU A 95 10.28 -10.41 -3.58
N PHE A 96 10.11 -10.31 -4.90
CA PHE A 96 11.22 -10.38 -5.84
C PHE A 96 12.16 -9.18 -5.73
N ALA A 97 11.62 -7.97 -5.59
CA ALA A 97 12.42 -6.75 -5.51
C ALA A 97 13.29 -6.67 -4.25
N ILE A 98 12.81 -7.20 -3.12
CA ILE A 98 13.56 -7.23 -1.85
C ILE A 98 14.53 -8.44 -1.73
N GLY A 99 14.61 -9.29 -2.76
CA GLY A 99 15.53 -10.43 -2.79
C GLY A 99 14.94 -11.76 -2.29
N ALA A 100 13.66 -11.79 -1.88
CA ALA A 100 12.98 -13.00 -1.40
C ALA A 100 12.46 -13.91 -2.53
N GLY A 101 12.81 -13.64 -3.79
CA GLY A 101 12.30 -14.37 -4.95
C GLY A 101 12.60 -15.87 -4.94
N GLU A 102 13.76 -16.30 -4.40
CA GLU A 102 14.10 -17.72 -4.29
C GLU A 102 13.23 -18.48 -3.29
N GLN A 103 12.59 -17.78 -2.35
CA GLN A 103 11.65 -18.35 -1.37
C GLN A 103 10.25 -18.57 -1.99
N VAL A 104 9.91 -17.87 -3.09
CA VAL A 104 8.59 -17.94 -3.72
C VAL A 104 8.45 -19.20 -4.56
N VAL A 105 7.63 -20.15 -4.12
CA VAL A 105 7.42 -21.43 -4.80
C VAL A 105 6.19 -21.46 -5.70
N ALA A 106 5.21 -20.58 -5.47
CA ALA A 106 4.02 -20.44 -6.30
C ALA A 106 3.42 -19.04 -6.16
N VAL A 107 2.75 -18.58 -7.21
CA VAL A 107 2.05 -17.30 -7.24
C VAL A 107 0.65 -17.47 -7.84
N ASP A 108 -0.21 -16.45 -7.75
CA ASP A 108 -1.49 -16.48 -8.44
C ASP A 108 -1.37 -16.22 -9.95
N GLU A 109 -2.43 -16.49 -10.69
CA GLU A 109 -2.49 -16.34 -12.16
C GLU A 109 -2.34 -14.90 -12.65
N GLN A 110 -2.52 -13.90 -11.78
CA GLN A 110 -2.38 -12.47 -12.07
C GLN A 110 -0.97 -11.95 -11.77
N SER A 111 -0.14 -12.73 -11.10
CA SER A 111 1.25 -12.39 -10.77
C SER A 111 2.16 -12.65 -11.97
N THR A 112 2.12 -11.73 -12.95
CA THR A 112 2.81 -11.84 -14.25
C THR A 112 4.17 -11.13 -14.27
N TYR A 113 4.56 -10.46 -13.21
CA TYR A 113 5.82 -9.74 -13.05
C TYR A 113 6.47 -10.06 -11.69
N PRO A 114 7.82 -10.19 -11.63
CA PRO A 114 8.75 -10.21 -12.78
C PRO A 114 8.66 -11.50 -13.61
N GLU A 115 9.35 -11.56 -14.75
CA GLU A 115 9.34 -12.74 -15.65
C GLU A 115 9.87 -14.03 -14.99
N GLU A 116 10.68 -13.89 -13.91
CA GLU A 116 11.23 -14.97 -13.12
C GLU A 116 10.21 -15.59 -12.16
N ALA A 117 9.08 -14.93 -11.90
CA ALA A 117 8.05 -15.45 -11.02
C ALA A 117 7.49 -16.79 -11.55
N PRO A 118 7.22 -17.78 -10.66
CA PRO A 118 6.61 -19.04 -11.07
C PRO A 118 5.28 -18.81 -11.80
N VAL A 119 5.00 -19.58 -12.83
CA VAL A 119 3.70 -19.56 -13.51
C VAL A 119 2.83 -20.69 -12.94
N THR A 120 1.73 -20.33 -12.29
CA THR A 120 0.75 -21.27 -11.74
C THR A 120 -0.68 -20.89 -12.11
N ASP A 121 -1.62 -21.77 -11.79
CA ASP A 121 -3.06 -21.59 -11.99
C ASP A 121 -3.80 -21.30 -10.66
N LEU A 122 -3.06 -20.86 -9.64
CA LEU A 122 -3.68 -20.42 -8.39
C LEU A 122 -4.44 -19.11 -8.60
N SER A 123 -5.53 -18.93 -7.87
CA SER A 123 -6.32 -17.70 -7.92
C SER A 123 -6.24 -16.96 -6.58
N GLY A 124 -5.94 -15.66 -6.65
CA GLY A 124 -6.04 -14.75 -5.48
C GLY A 124 -7.49 -14.34 -5.19
N PHE A 125 -8.39 -14.40 -6.20
CA PHE A 125 -9.79 -14.02 -6.05
C PHE A 125 -10.67 -15.18 -5.56
N GLU A 126 -10.39 -16.40 -6.03
CA GLU A 126 -11.12 -17.62 -5.67
C GLU A 126 -10.12 -18.70 -5.22
N PRO A 127 -9.39 -18.47 -4.12
CA PRO A 127 -8.34 -19.37 -3.67
C PRO A 127 -8.90 -20.74 -3.27
N ASN A 128 -8.14 -21.79 -3.60
CA ASN A 128 -8.44 -23.17 -3.23
C ASN A 128 -7.39 -23.69 -2.24
N VAL A 129 -7.79 -24.00 -1.04
CA VAL A 129 -6.92 -24.45 0.06
C VAL A 129 -6.09 -25.68 -0.33
N GLU A 130 -6.71 -26.69 -1.00
CA GLU A 130 -6.02 -27.92 -1.41
C GLU A 130 -4.95 -27.63 -2.46
N ALA A 131 -5.21 -26.71 -3.41
CA ALA A 131 -4.25 -26.30 -4.41
C ALA A 131 -3.07 -25.53 -3.78
N VAL A 132 -3.35 -24.61 -2.84
CA VAL A 132 -2.34 -23.84 -2.10
C VAL A 132 -1.45 -24.77 -1.28
N THR A 133 -2.05 -25.65 -0.47
CA THR A 133 -1.32 -26.59 0.39
C THR A 133 -0.52 -27.63 -0.39
N GLY A 134 -0.90 -27.90 -1.64
CA GLY A 134 -0.13 -28.77 -2.55
C GLY A 134 1.29 -28.27 -2.85
N TYR A 135 1.58 -26.99 -2.59
CA TYR A 135 2.92 -26.41 -2.68
C TYR A 135 3.70 -26.51 -1.37
N GLU A 136 3.12 -27.09 -0.31
CA GLU A 136 3.75 -27.25 1.02
C GLU A 136 4.33 -25.91 1.56
N PRO A 137 3.52 -24.80 1.59
CA PRO A 137 4.03 -23.52 2.03
C PRO A 137 4.29 -23.47 3.55
N ASP A 138 5.30 -22.71 3.95
CA ASP A 138 5.56 -22.30 5.33
C ASP A 138 5.16 -20.84 5.60
N LEU A 139 4.80 -20.10 4.53
CA LEU A 139 4.13 -18.81 4.59
C LEU A 139 3.22 -18.64 3.36
N VAL A 140 2.01 -18.13 3.57
CA VAL A 140 1.13 -17.68 2.48
C VAL A 140 0.92 -16.17 2.61
N VAL A 141 1.11 -15.43 1.51
CA VAL A 141 0.89 -13.98 1.42
C VAL A 141 -0.33 -13.70 0.56
N ILE A 142 -1.27 -12.93 1.08
CA ILE A 142 -2.53 -12.57 0.40
C ILE A 142 -2.80 -11.07 0.52
N SER A 143 -3.63 -10.51 -0.36
CA SER A 143 -4.06 -9.11 -0.24
C SER A 143 -5.35 -8.94 0.58
N ASN A 144 -6.19 -9.96 0.63
CA ASN A 144 -7.43 -9.99 1.39
C ASN A 144 -7.83 -11.44 1.70
N ASP A 145 -8.66 -11.62 2.73
CA ASP A 145 -9.14 -12.96 3.12
C ASP A 145 -10.34 -13.38 2.28
N ALA A 146 -10.08 -13.88 1.07
CA ALA A 146 -11.10 -14.43 0.19
C ALA A 146 -11.45 -15.86 0.60
N ASN A 147 -12.75 -16.17 0.69
CA ASN A 147 -13.28 -17.51 0.99
C ASN A 147 -12.83 -18.11 2.33
N ASP A 148 -12.61 -17.26 3.36
CA ASP A 148 -12.14 -17.69 4.69
C ASP A 148 -10.81 -18.49 4.63
N LEU A 149 -9.92 -18.09 3.69
CA LEU A 149 -8.63 -18.76 3.46
C LEU A 149 -7.73 -18.72 4.69
N VAL A 150 -7.71 -17.59 5.40
CA VAL A 150 -6.94 -17.42 6.64
C VAL A 150 -7.31 -18.47 7.67
N ALA A 151 -8.61 -18.64 7.96
CA ALA A 151 -9.09 -19.61 8.93
C ALA A 151 -8.73 -21.04 8.49
N SER A 152 -8.90 -21.35 7.21
CA SER A 152 -8.63 -22.67 6.65
C SER A 152 -7.15 -23.06 6.70
N LEU A 153 -6.24 -22.14 6.43
CA LEU A 153 -4.78 -22.38 6.49
C LEU A 153 -4.28 -22.41 7.93
N THR A 154 -4.86 -21.59 8.82
CA THR A 154 -4.55 -21.59 10.26
C THR A 154 -4.90 -22.93 10.90
N GLU A 155 -6.00 -23.59 10.52
CA GLU A 155 -6.35 -24.95 10.99
C GLU A 155 -5.31 -26.01 10.58
N LEU A 156 -4.48 -25.70 9.57
CA LEU A 156 -3.40 -26.55 9.07
C LEU A 156 -2.01 -26.13 9.59
N ASP A 157 -1.97 -25.21 10.57
CA ASP A 157 -0.75 -24.62 11.11
C ASP A 157 0.12 -23.89 10.06
N ILE A 158 -0.49 -23.36 8.98
CA ILE A 158 0.18 -22.59 7.95
C ILE A 158 -0.05 -21.10 8.23
N PRO A 159 1.00 -20.29 8.48
CA PRO A 159 0.89 -18.88 8.73
C PRO A 159 0.46 -18.12 7.47
N VAL A 160 -0.40 -17.11 7.66
CA VAL A 160 -0.89 -16.25 6.58
C VAL A 160 -0.59 -14.79 6.91
N LEU A 161 0.14 -14.12 6.01
CA LEU A 161 0.35 -12.68 6.04
C LEU A 161 -0.66 -11.99 5.13
N VAL A 162 -1.54 -11.18 5.69
CA VAL A 162 -2.41 -10.28 4.92
C VAL A 162 -1.67 -8.98 4.68
N ASN A 163 -1.31 -8.72 3.42
CA ASN A 163 -0.66 -7.50 2.96
C ASN A 163 -1.64 -6.76 2.03
N PRO A 164 -2.53 -5.92 2.58
CA PRO A 164 -3.62 -5.30 1.83
C PRO A 164 -3.12 -4.24 0.86
N ALA A 165 -3.95 -3.92 -0.14
CA ALA A 165 -3.68 -2.76 -0.98
C ALA A 165 -3.61 -1.49 -0.11
N PRO A 166 -2.55 -0.68 -0.21
CA PRO A 166 -2.42 0.54 0.58
C PRO A 166 -3.43 1.60 0.13
N ALA A 167 -3.81 2.49 1.04
CA ALA A 167 -4.66 3.63 0.72
C ALA A 167 -3.89 4.76 0.01
N ASP A 168 -2.60 4.87 0.27
CA ASP A 168 -1.72 5.91 -0.24
C ASP A 168 -0.29 5.41 -0.43
N ILE A 169 0.58 6.27 -0.97
CA ILE A 169 1.98 5.95 -1.23
C ILE A 169 2.72 5.59 0.07
N GLU A 170 2.49 6.33 1.15
CA GLU A 170 3.22 6.14 2.41
C GLU A 170 2.85 4.84 3.13
N SER A 171 1.58 4.48 3.17
CA SER A 171 1.13 3.23 3.79
C SER A 171 1.66 1.98 3.08
N GLY A 172 1.93 2.09 1.77
CA GLY A 172 2.54 1.01 1.00
C GLY A 172 3.96 0.67 1.44
N TYR A 173 4.76 1.65 1.85
CA TYR A 173 6.11 1.38 2.38
C TYR A 173 6.07 0.56 3.67
N ALA A 174 5.05 0.76 4.52
CA ALA A 174 4.88 -0.04 5.73
C ALA A 174 4.58 -1.51 5.39
N GLY A 175 3.70 -1.76 4.41
CA GLY A 175 3.42 -3.12 3.93
C GLY A 175 4.65 -3.81 3.31
N MET A 176 5.48 -3.04 2.57
CA MET A 176 6.73 -3.55 2.03
C MET A 176 7.74 -3.90 3.14
N ALA A 177 7.86 -3.04 4.17
CA ALA A 177 8.73 -3.30 5.32
C ALA A 177 8.30 -4.55 6.10
N GLU A 178 6.99 -4.80 6.23
CA GLU A 178 6.45 -5.99 6.88
C GLU A 178 6.84 -7.28 6.12
N LEU A 179 6.76 -7.25 4.78
CA LEU A 179 7.24 -8.36 3.94
C LEU A 179 8.74 -8.60 4.12
N GLY A 180 9.55 -7.54 4.21
CA GLY A 180 10.98 -7.64 4.49
C GLY A 180 11.28 -8.30 5.83
N ILE A 181 10.55 -7.93 6.88
CA ILE A 181 10.67 -8.55 8.21
C ILE A 181 10.26 -10.01 8.15
N ALA A 182 9.13 -10.33 7.51
CA ALA A 182 8.61 -11.69 7.43
C ALA A 182 9.53 -12.64 6.66
N THR A 183 10.28 -12.14 5.70
CA THR A 183 11.16 -12.95 4.81
C THR A 183 12.63 -12.94 5.21
N GLY A 184 13.02 -12.09 6.17
CA GLY A 184 14.41 -11.93 6.61
C GLY A 184 15.23 -10.96 5.76
N HIS A 185 14.62 -10.23 4.82
CA HIS A 185 15.27 -9.29 3.89
C HIS A 185 15.12 -7.81 4.32
N VAL A 186 15.42 -7.52 5.60
CA VAL A 186 15.19 -6.20 6.19
C VAL A 186 16.05 -5.10 5.55
N ASP A 187 17.33 -5.39 5.35
CA ASP A 187 18.29 -4.41 4.81
C ASP A 187 18.01 -4.14 3.31
N GLU A 188 17.79 -5.17 2.52
CA GLU A 188 17.41 -5.06 1.10
C GLU A 188 16.10 -4.30 0.93
N THR A 189 15.15 -4.54 1.83
CA THR A 189 13.87 -3.82 1.84
C THR A 189 14.06 -2.34 2.13
N ALA A 190 14.91 -1.99 3.08
CA ALA A 190 15.19 -0.60 3.41
C ALA A 190 15.88 0.14 2.25
N GLU A 191 16.80 -0.54 1.54
CA GLU A 191 17.45 0.00 0.33
C GLU A 191 16.43 0.21 -0.79
N GLU A 192 15.54 -0.77 -1.03
CA GLU A 192 14.53 -0.68 -2.09
C GLU A 192 13.48 0.40 -1.79
N ILE A 193 13.01 0.52 -0.54
CA ILE A 193 12.14 1.63 -0.11
C ILE A 193 12.81 2.99 -0.37
N SER A 194 14.10 3.11 -0.04
CA SER A 194 14.85 4.35 -0.27
C SER A 194 14.95 4.70 -1.75
N ARG A 195 15.17 3.69 -2.62
CA ARG A 195 15.19 3.85 -4.07
C ARG A 195 13.83 4.34 -4.57
N ILE A 196 12.75 3.62 -4.23
CA ILE A 196 11.38 3.96 -4.66
C ILE A 196 11.02 5.39 -4.22
N ARG A 197 11.29 5.76 -2.96
CA ARG A 197 11.02 7.12 -2.45
C ARG A 197 11.74 8.19 -3.28
N SER A 198 13.02 8.00 -3.52
CA SER A 198 13.81 8.97 -4.29
C SER A 198 13.32 9.14 -5.73
N GLU A 199 12.94 8.04 -6.37
CA GLU A 199 12.42 8.05 -7.73
C GLU A 199 11.00 8.65 -7.79
N VAL A 200 10.14 8.37 -6.79
CA VAL A 200 8.81 8.97 -6.65
C VAL A 200 8.93 10.48 -6.42
N GLU A 201 9.79 10.92 -5.48
CA GLU A 201 10.03 12.34 -5.24
C GLU A 201 10.46 13.06 -6.53
N SER A 202 11.38 12.45 -7.29
CA SER A 202 11.82 13.02 -8.58
C SER A 202 10.69 13.11 -9.60
N ALA A 203 9.84 12.07 -9.67
CA ALA A 203 8.71 12.04 -10.60
C ALA A 203 7.62 13.06 -10.22
N LEU A 204 7.38 13.27 -8.92
CA LEU A 204 6.44 14.29 -8.42
C LEU A 204 6.90 15.71 -8.79
N GLU A 205 8.21 15.98 -8.79
CA GLU A 205 8.77 17.28 -9.21
C GLU A 205 8.52 17.61 -10.70
N GLU A 206 8.27 16.57 -11.53
CA GLU A 206 7.97 16.71 -12.96
C GLU A 206 6.49 17.02 -13.23
N GLY A 207 5.64 16.96 -12.21
CA GLY A 207 4.21 17.23 -12.30
C GLY A 207 3.87 18.68 -12.66
N PRO A 208 2.62 18.98 -13.06
CA PRO A 208 2.19 20.31 -13.43
C PRO A 208 2.22 21.27 -12.24
N GLN A 209 2.45 22.57 -12.52
CA GLN A 209 2.46 23.61 -11.48
C GLN A 209 1.04 24.11 -11.10
N GLU A 210 0.07 23.89 -11.98
CA GLU A 210 -1.33 24.26 -11.76
C GLU A 210 -2.17 22.99 -11.69
N PRO A 211 -3.22 22.98 -10.88
CA PRO A 211 -4.10 21.82 -10.75
C PRO A 211 -4.75 21.43 -12.08
N VAL A 212 -4.79 20.13 -12.36
CA VAL A 212 -5.47 19.54 -13.52
C VAL A 212 -6.67 18.73 -13.04
N ARG A 213 -7.84 18.91 -13.68
CA ARG A 213 -9.00 18.08 -13.40
C ARG A 213 -8.82 16.71 -14.05
N VAL A 214 -8.74 15.65 -13.23
CA VAL A 214 -8.47 14.28 -13.67
C VAL A 214 -9.69 13.40 -13.46
N TYR A 215 -9.99 12.60 -14.47
CA TYR A 215 -10.92 11.47 -14.40
C TYR A 215 -10.16 10.18 -14.73
N HIS A 216 -10.03 9.27 -13.78
CA HIS A 216 -9.50 7.92 -14.01
C HIS A 216 -10.66 6.95 -14.15
N GLU A 217 -10.93 6.48 -15.34
CA GLU A 217 -12.02 5.55 -15.63
C GLU A 217 -11.54 4.10 -15.50
N ILE A 218 -12.18 3.35 -14.60
CA ILE A 218 -11.84 1.96 -14.33
C ILE A 218 -12.57 1.03 -15.31
N ASP A 219 -13.82 1.35 -15.65
CA ASP A 219 -14.64 0.57 -16.59
C ASP A 219 -15.70 1.44 -17.29
N ASP A 220 -16.40 0.84 -18.26
CA ASP A 220 -17.46 1.48 -19.07
C ASP A 220 -18.76 1.76 -18.31
N THR A 221 -18.82 1.42 -17.03
CA THR A 221 -19.92 1.74 -16.12
C THR A 221 -19.61 2.95 -15.23
N PHE A 222 -18.54 3.69 -15.55
CA PHE A 222 -18.09 4.92 -14.90
C PHE A 222 -17.62 4.75 -13.45
N TYR A 223 -17.14 3.56 -13.06
CA TYR A 223 -16.34 3.46 -11.86
C TYR A 223 -15.03 4.24 -12.04
N SER A 224 -14.63 4.92 -10.99
CA SER A 224 -13.44 5.78 -10.99
C SER A 224 -12.59 5.53 -9.75
N ALA A 225 -11.39 6.10 -9.72
CA ALA A 225 -10.49 6.10 -8.58
C ALA A 225 -10.47 7.48 -7.93
N SER A 226 -11.01 7.59 -6.71
CA SER A 226 -10.94 8.82 -5.91
C SER A 226 -9.63 8.93 -5.13
N SER A 227 -9.36 10.12 -4.59
CA SER A 227 -8.16 10.38 -3.77
C SER A 227 -8.13 9.60 -2.44
N ASN A 228 -9.20 8.90 -2.07
CA ASN A 228 -9.24 8.03 -0.89
C ASN A 228 -8.64 6.63 -1.14
N GLY A 229 -8.25 6.31 -2.38
CA GLY A 229 -7.59 5.06 -2.74
C GLY A 229 -6.23 5.30 -3.38
N PHE A 230 -5.41 4.25 -3.46
CA PHE A 230 -4.02 4.31 -3.96
C PHE A 230 -3.89 5.03 -5.31
N ILE A 231 -4.67 4.63 -6.33
CA ILE A 231 -4.59 5.21 -7.68
C ILE A 231 -4.84 6.73 -7.63
N GLY A 232 -5.91 7.16 -6.97
CA GLY A 232 -6.26 8.56 -6.87
C GLY A 232 -5.32 9.35 -5.96
N SER A 233 -4.68 8.70 -4.96
CA SER A 233 -3.69 9.35 -4.12
C SER A 233 -2.45 9.79 -4.91
N VAL A 234 -2.04 9.04 -5.94
CA VAL A 234 -0.95 9.43 -6.84
C VAL A 234 -1.28 10.74 -7.58
N TYR A 235 -2.50 10.86 -8.11
CA TYR A 235 -2.95 12.11 -8.73
C TYR A 235 -3.03 13.26 -7.74
N ALA A 236 -3.46 12.98 -6.49
CA ALA A 236 -3.52 14.00 -5.44
C ALA A 236 -2.12 14.53 -5.07
N GLU A 237 -1.11 13.66 -4.95
CA GLU A 237 0.28 14.06 -4.73
C GLU A 237 0.85 14.91 -5.88
N LEU A 238 0.38 14.67 -7.11
CA LEU A 238 0.69 15.50 -8.28
C LEU A 238 -0.12 16.80 -8.35
N GLY A 239 -0.98 17.08 -7.38
CA GLY A 239 -1.79 18.29 -7.30
C GLY A 239 -3.04 18.29 -8.18
N ALA A 240 -3.55 17.13 -8.58
CA ALA A 240 -4.79 17.04 -9.36
C ALA A 240 -6.02 17.49 -8.57
N THR A 241 -7.04 17.95 -9.30
CA THR A 241 -8.43 17.98 -8.86
C THR A 241 -9.11 16.72 -9.36
N ASN A 242 -9.28 15.72 -8.51
CA ASN A 242 -9.91 14.47 -8.89
C ASN A 242 -11.44 14.62 -8.92
N ILE A 243 -12.06 14.44 -10.09
CA ILE A 243 -13.52 14.64 -10.23
C ILE A 243 -14.35 13.56 -9.52
N ALA A 244 -13.72 12.44 -9.14
CA ALA A 244 -14.38 11.35 -8.44
C ALA A 244 -14.55 11.60 -6.93
N ASP A 245 -13.83 12.56 -6.34
CA ASP A 245 -13.78 12.76 -4.89
C ASP A 245 -15.16 13.11 -4.29
N GLU A 246 -15.96 13.93 -4.97
CA GLU A 246 -17.29 14.31 -4.48
C GLU A 246 -18.28 13.14 -4.49
N ALA A 247 -18.07 12.14 -5.35
CA ALA A 247 -18.91 10.96 -5.46
C ALA A 247 -18.54 9.88 -4.42
N ASP A 248 -17.33 9.91 -3.88
CA ASP A 248 -16.83 8.93 -2.90
C ASP A 248 -17.27 9.25 -1.47
N THR A 249 -18.58 9.16 -1.23
CA THR A 249 -19.20 9.55 0.05
C THR A 249 -18.98 8.55 1.18
N ASP A 250 -18.60 7.33 0.86
CA ASP A 250 -18.31 6.23 1.79
C ASP A 250 -16.80 5.97 1.97
N GLY A 251 -15.96 6.68 1.22
CA GLY A 251 -14.49 6.64 1.36
C GLY A 251 -13.88 5.31 0.90
N THR A 252 -14.50 4.64 -0.05
CA THR A 252 -14.01 3.34 -0.55
C THR A 252 -12.87 3.46 -1.56
N GLY A 253 -12.64 4.66 -2.10
CA GLY A 253 -11.66 4.91 -3.14
C GLY A 253 -12.14 4.59 -4.56
N PHE A 254 -13.31 3.95 -4.71
CA PHE A 254 -13.83 3.47 -6.01
C PHE A 254 -15.31 3.86 -6.23
N PRO A 255 -15.62 5.15 -6.30
CA PRO A 255 -16.99 5.60 -6.54
C PRO A 255 -17.44 5.33 -7.98
N GLN A 256 -18.74 5.14 -8.16
CA GLN A 256 -19.37 5.12 -9.48
C GLN A 256 -19.99 6.49 -9.77
N LEU A 257 -19.58 7.11 -10.86
CA LEU A 257 -20.14 8.36 -11.36
C LEU A 257 -21.29 8.08 -12.33
N THR A 258 -21.97 9.12 -12.79
CA THR A 258 -22.84 9.06 -13.96
C THR A 258 -22.15 9.75 -15.14
N GLU A 259 -22.55 9.39 -16.37
CA GLU A 259 -22.02 10.04 -17.57
C GLU A 259 -22.20 11.57 -17.53
N GLU A 260 -23.37 12.01 -17.08
CA GLU A 260 -23.68 13.45 -16.94
C GLU A 260 -22.75 14.13 -15.92
N ALA A 261 -22.41 13.46 -14.80
CA ALA A 261 -21.51 14.01 -13.79
C ALA A 261 -20.09 14.16 -14.33
N VAL A 262 -19.60 13.21 -15.14
CA VAL A 262 -18.29 13.32 -15.81
C VAL A 262 -18.26 14.49 -16.77
N ILE A 263 -19.30 14.66 -17.61
CA ILE A 263 -19.40 15.76 -18.57
C ILE A 263 -19.50 17.12 -17.83
N GLU A 264 -20.30 17.20 -16.75
CA GLU A 264 -20.46 18.45 -15.98
C GLU A 264 -19.17 18.85 -15.25
N ALA A 265 -18.41 17.88 -14.77
CA ALA A 265 -17.11 18.12 -14.12
C ALA A 265 -16.03 18.57 -15.10
N ASP A 266 -16.22 18.34 -16.40
CA ASP A 266 -15.33 18.76 -17.48
C ASP A 266 -13.85 18.47 -17.22
N PRO A 267 -13.43 17.17 -17.14
CA PRO A 267 -12.04 16.83 -16.90
C PRO A 267 -11.12 17.33 -18.03
N GLU A 268 -9.90 17.74 -17.64
CA GLU A 268 -8.82 18.13 -18.56
C GLU A 268 -7.96 16.97 -18.98
N LEU A 269 -7.98 15.90 -18.18
CA LEU A 269 -7.32 14.62 -18.44
C LEU A 269 -8.28 13.47 -18.15
N ILE A 270 -8.41 12.56 -19.10
CA ILE A 270 -9.10 11.26 -18.91
C ILE A 270 -8.06 10.16 -19.04
N VAL A 271 -7.97 9.32 -18.01
CA VAL A 271 -7.09 8.15 -17.97
C VAL A 271 -7.93 6.89 -18.03
N ILE A 272 -7.64 6.03 -18.99
CA ILE A 272 -8.19 4.67 -19.07
C ILE A 272 -7.04 3.67 -18.97
N THR A 273 -7.33 2.41 -18.66
CA THR A 273 -6.31 1.37 -18.68
C THR A 273 -6.36 0.56 -19.97
N ASP A 274 -5.28 -0.17 -20.26
CA ASP A 274 -5.21 -1.07 -21.43
C ASP A 274 -6.09 -2.31 -21.30
N GLN A 275 -6.66 -2.58 -20.12
CA GLN A 275 -7.54 -3.72 -19.85
C GLN A 275 -9.03 -3.41 -19.98
N VAL A 276 -9.44 -2.16 -20.19
CA VAL A 276 -10.86 -1.77 -20.29
C VAL A 276 -11.57 -2.28 -21.56
N GLY A 277 -10.81 -2.68 -22.59
CA GLY A 277 -11.36 -3.23 -23.83
C GLY A 277 -11.86 -2.21 -24.85
N TYR A 278 -11.66 -0.91 -24.62
CA TYR A 278 -11.95 0.19 -25.54
C TYR A 278 -10.77 1.18 -25.58
N THR A 279 -10.79 2.08 -26.54
CA THR A 279 -9.68 2.99 -26.85
C THR A 279 -10.02 4.45 -26.52
N PRO A 280 -9.02 5.36 -26.44
CA PRO A 280 -9.27 6.80 -26.33
C PRO A 280 -10.22 7.33 -27.40
N GLN A 281 -10.15 6.79 -28.62
CA GLN A 281 -11.05 7.18 -29.72
C GLN A 281 -12.50 6.73 -29.47
N ASP A 282 -12.70 5.58 -28.82
CA ASP A 282 -14.05 5.13 -28.46
C ASP A 282 -14.65 6.02 -27.36
N VAL A 283 -13.83 6.46 -26.40
CA VAL A 283 -14.23 7.45 -25.37
C VAL A 283 -14.64 8.77 -26.05
N ALA A 284 -13.83 9.28 -26.96
CA ALA A 284 -14.09 10.54 -27.66
C ALA A 284 -15.35 10.49 -28.56
N GLN A 285 -15.83 9.29 -28.94
CA GLN A 285 -17.04 9.11 -29.75
C GLN A 285 -18.32 8.92 -28.92
N ARG A 286 -18.23 8.93 -27.59
CA ARG A 286 -19.42 8.86 -26.73
C ARG A 286 -20.32 10.07 -26.92
N PRO A 287 -21.65 9.95 -26.88
CA PRO A 287 -22.57 11.06 -27.07
C PRO A 287 -22.37 12.17 -26.04
N GLY A 288 -22.12 13.40 -26.48
CA GLY A 288 -21.93 14.58 -25.62
C GLY A 288 -20.52 14.77 -25.09
N TRP A 289 -19.61 13.82 -25.30
CA TRP A 289 -18.22 13.93 -24.83
C TRP A 289 -17.34 14.86 -25.67
N ASP A 290 -17.83 15.24 -26.87
CA ASP A 290 -17.21 16.27 -27.70
C ASP A 290 -17.19 17.68 -27.06
N GLU A 291 -17.93 17.88 -25.95
CA GLU A 291 -17.91 19.11 -25.15
C GLU A 291 -16.87 19.04 -24.02
N VAL A 292 -16.31 17.86 -23.68
CA VAL A 292 -15.34 17.65 -22.60
C VAL A 292 -13.95 18.13 -23.03
N THR A 293 -13.31 18.94 -22.20
CA THR A 293 -11.98 19.53 -22.46
C THR A 293 -10.94 18.48 -22.83
N ALA A 294 -10.84 17.37 -22.07
CA ALA A 294 -9.90 16.28 -22.35
C ALA A 294 -10.07 15.68 -23.75
N VAL A 295 -11.32 15.60 -24.25
CA VAL A 295 -11.60 15.08 -25.59
C VAL A 295 -11.25 16.12 -26.67
N GLN A 296 -11.53 17.41 -26.42
CA GLN A 296 -11.23 18.50 -27.36
C GLN A 296 -9.74 18.70 -27.58
N GLU A 297 -8.94 18.40 -26.54
CA GLU A 297 -7.48 18.62 -26.52
C GLU A 297 -6.67 17.32 -26.71
N ASP A 298 -7.33 16.21 -27.05
CA ASP A 298 -6.72 14.88 -27.24
C ASP A 298 -6.01 14.35 -25.97
N ASN A 299 -6.47 14.74 -24.78
CA ASN A 299 -5.94 14.34 -23.47
C ASN A 299 -6.69 13.12 -22.89
N VAL A 300 -7.07 12.17 -23.73
CA VAL A 300 -7.55 10.84 -23.31
C VAL A 300 -6.40 9.86 -23.49
N VAL A 301 -5.83 9.39 -22.39
CA VAL A 301 -4.62 8.56 -22.38
C VAL A 301 -4.89 7.15 -21.89
N THR A 302 -4.08 6.20 -22.36
CA THR A 302 -4.13 4.81 -21.87
C THR A 302 -2.88 4.55 -21.04
N VAL A 303 -3.06 3.97 -19.83
CA VAL A 303 -1.98 3.51 -18.97
C VAL A 303 -2.04 1.99 -18.81
N ASP A 304 -0.91 1.38 -18.50
CA ASP A 304 -0.83 -0.03 -18.14
C ASP A 304 -1.61 -0.28 -16.83
N ALA A 305 -2.58 -1.17 -16.85
CA ALA A 305 -3.45 -1.45 -15.70
C ALA A 305 -2.68 -2.03 -14.51
N ASP A 306 -1.73 -2.92 -14.78
CA ASP A 306 -0.91 -3.54 -13.75
C ASP A 306 -0.01 -2.50 -13.07
N LEU A 307 0.53 -1.59 -13.87
CA LEU A 307 1.36 -0.50 -13.36
C LEU A 307 0.55 0.50 -12.50
N ALA A 308 -0.66 0.85 -12.94
CA ALA A 308 -1.50 1.81 -12.25
C ALA A 308 -2.15 1.25 -10.97
N SER A 309 -2.41 -0.06 -10.91
CA SER A 309 -3.17 -0.68 -9.80
C SER A 309 -2.31 -1.37 -8.75
N ARG A 310 -1.01 -1.61 -9.01
CA ARG A 310 -0.13 -2.36 -8.11
C ARG A 310 0.85 -1.43 -7.42
N TRP A 311 0.68 -1.25 -6.12
CA TRP A 311 1.72 -0.61 -5.32
C TRP A 311 2.91 -1.56 -5.19
N GLY A 312 4.10 -1.10 -5.55
CA GLY A 312 5.29 -1.94 -5.52
C GLY A 312 6.53 -1.26 -6.11
N PRO A 313 7.54 -2.03 -6.50
CA PRO A 313 8.82 -1.51 -7.01
C PRO A 313 8.69 -0.69 -8.29
N ARG A 314 7.57 -0.82 -9.01
CA ARG A 314 7.27 -0.07 -10.24
C ARG A 314 6.45 1.21 -10.02
N LEU A 315 6.10 1.54 -8.76
CA LEU A 315 5.39 2.77 -8.42
C LEU A 315 5.97 4.04 -9.06
N PRO A 316 7.31 4.26 -9.11
CA PRO A 316 7.87 5.45 -9.75
C PRO A 316 7.49 5.59 -11.23
N GLN A 317 7.32 4.48 -11.95
CA GLN A 317 6.91 4.49 -13.35
C GLN A 317 5.47 4.97 -13.51
N PHE A 318 4.57 4.56 -12.62
CA PHE A 318 3.18 5.06 -12.62
C PHE A 318 3.13 6.55 -12.30
N VAL A 319 3.88 7.00 -11.28
CA VAL A 319 3.96 8.43 -10.91
C VAL A 319 4.48 9.27 -12.07
N SER A 320 5.58 8.84 -12.74
CA SER A 320 6.11 9.53 -13.93
C SER A 320 5.09 9.58 -15.06
N THR A 321 4.42 8.46 -15.36
CA THR A 321 3.39 8.42 -16.41
C THR A 321 2.24 9.38 -16.12
N ALA A 322 1.78 9.43 -14.86
CA ALA A 322 0.73 10.34 -14.43
C ALA A 322 1.19 11.81 -14.51
N ALA A 323 2.43 12.11 -14.08
CA ALA A 323 3.03 13.44 -14.13
C ALA A 323 3.14 13.96 -15.58
N GLU A 324 3.62 13.10 -16.49
CA GLU A 324 3.71 13.44 -17.93
C GLU A 324 2.33 13.72 -18.53
N ALA A 325 1.35 12.85 -18.26
CA ALA A 325 -0.01 13.02 -18.77
C ALA A 325 -0.67 14.31 -18.23
N MET A 326 -0.54 14.58 -16.94
CA MET A 326 -1.06 15.82 -16.34
C MET A 326 -0.33 17.06 -16.85
N SER A 327 0.99 17.02 -17.02
CA SER A 327 1.76 18.15 -17.57
C SER A 327 1.37 18.44 -19.01
N GLN A 328 1.11 17.41 -19.82
CA GLN A 328 0.58 17.57 -21.17
C GLN A 328 -0.81 18.23 -21.14
N ALA A 329 -1.71 17.78 -20.30
CA ALA A 329 -3.06 18.34 -20.15
C ALA A 329 -3.03 19.81 -19.65
N ALA A 330 -2.05 20.17 -18.82
CA ALA A 330 -1.80 21.55 -18.40
C ALA A 330 -1.18 22.44 -19.51
N GLY A 331 -0.90 21.89 -20.69
CA GLY A 331 -0.25 22.62 -21.80
C GLY A 331 1.23 22.93 -21.57
N VAL A 332 1.89 22.22 -20.67
CA VAL A 332 3.33 22.32 -20.42
C VAL A 332 4.07 21.41 -21.41
N PRO A 333 5.00 21.92 -22.23
CA PRO A 333 5.76 21.07 -23.16
C PRO A 333 6.58 20.04 -22.38
N ALA A 334 6.57 18.79 -22.81
CA ALA A 334 7.47 17.76 -22.29
C ALA A 334 8.93 18.22 -22.42
N GLY A 335 9.69 18.16 -21.32
CA GLY A 335 11.08 18.64 -21.21
C GLY A 335 12.10 17.76 -21.95
#